data_05ad77a9679cff1e738b5c64f806a811
#
_entry.id   05ad77a9679cff1e738b5c64f806a811
#
_cell.length_a   1.000
_cell.length_b   1.000
_cell.length_c   1.000
_cell.angle_alpha   90.00
_cell.angle_beta   90.00
_cell.angle_gamma   90.00
#
_symmetry.space_group_name_H-M   'P 1'
#
loop_
_entity.id
_entity.type
_entity.pdbx_description
1 polymer ?
#
loop_
_entity_poly.entity_id
_entity_poly.type
_entity_poly.pdbx_seq_one_letter_code
_entity_poly.pdbx_strand_id
1 'polypeptide(L)'
;MMMDSGARGNISNFSQLAGMRGLMAAPNGRIMELPILSNFREGLSVLEMFFSTHGARKGMTDTALKTADSGYLTRRLVDVAQDVIIREDDCGTDRGLVIRAITDGKEMIEPLEERLTGRYTKKSVKHPETGAVIVGANELITEDKAAEIANLKIKNEDGELVNAIKEVTIRSVFTCNTHHGICRHCYGINLATGN
;
A
#
# COMPACT_ATOMS: atom_id res chain seq x y z
N MET A 1 8.04 -0.60 -26.16
CA MET A 1 6.98 -1.64 -26.25
C MET A 1 6.91 -2.53 -25.02
N MET A 2 7.87 -3.46 -24.74
CA MET A 2 7.77 -4.36 -23.57
C MET A 2 7.85 -3.62 -22.25
N MET A 3 8.65 -2.60 -22.14
CA MET A 3 8.78 -1.75 -20.96
C MET A 3 7.53 -0.86 -20.78
N ASP A 4 7.08 -0.20 -21.85
CA ASP A 4 5.93 0.72 -21.80
C ASP A 4 4.61 -0.01 -21.50
N SER A 5 4.51 -1.26 -21.93
CA SER A 5 3.35 -2.12 -21.62
C SER A 5 3.38 -2.73 -20.21
N GLY A 6 4.47 -2.51 -19.46
CA GLY A 6 4.65 -3.10 -18.14
C GLY A 6 4.92 -4.60 -18.11
N ALA A 7 5.06 -5.24 -19.29
CA ALA A 7 5.22 -6.69 -19.39
C ALA A 7 6.57 -7.15 -18.82
N ARG A 8 7.65 -6.43 -19.09
CA ARG A 8 8.98 -6.76 -18.58
C ARG A 8 9.95 -5.59 -18.67
N GLY A 9 10.76 -5.44 -17.62
CA GLY A 9 11.78 -4.41 -17.53
C GLY A 9 11.24 -3.06 -17.05
N ASN A 10 12.15 -2.18 -16.71
CA ASN A 10 11.85 -0.81 -16.31
C ASN A 10 12.82 0.16 -17.01
N ILE A 11 12.58 1.44 -16.85
CA ILE A 11 13.41 2.50 -17.48
C ILE A 11 14.87 2.42 -17.04
N SER A 12 15.14 2.00 -15.80
CA SER A 12 16.49 1.83 -15.27
C SER A 12 17.26 0.72 -16.02
N ASN A 13 16.60 -0.40 -16.33
CA ASN A 13 17.22 -1.48 -17.10
C ASN A 13 17.58 -1.03 -18.51
N PHE A 14 16.69 -0.28 -19.15
CA PHE A 14 16.95 0.29 -20.48
C PHE A 14 18.08 1.31 -20.45
N SER A 15 18.12 2.18 -19.44
CA SER A 15 19.19 3.16 -19.26
C SER A 15 20.57 2.50 -19.11
N GLN A 16 20.66 1.36 -18.43
CA GLN A 16 21.92 0.61 -18.31
C GLN A 16 22.36 -0.05 -19.62
N LEU A 17 21.43 -0.35 -20.52
CA LEU A 17 21.75 -0.94 -21.82
C LEU A 17 22.22 0.09 -22.86
N ALA A 18 21.58 1.25 -22.90
CA ALA A 18 21.76 2.24 -23.96
C ALA A 18 22.30 3.62 -23.51
N GLY A 19 22.24 3.87 -22.21
CA GLY A 19 22.68 5.16 -21.65
C GLY A 19 23.95 5.00 -20.81
N MET A 20 23.84 5.16 -19.51
CA MET A 20 24.94 5.09 -18.55
C MET A 20 24.51 4.18 -17.38
N ARG A 21 25.41 3.36 -16.89
CA ARG A 21 25.10 2.47 -15.77
C ARG A 21 25.01 3.22 -14.43
N GLY A 22 25.85 4.21 -14.21
CA GLY A 22 25.80 5.11 -13.05
C GLY A 22 26.54 4.60 -11.82
N LEU A 23 26.11 5.07 -10.65
CA LEU A 23 26.72 4.76 -9.36
C LEU A 23 26.41 3.32 -8.92
N MET A 24 27.45 2.65 -8.39
CA MET A 24 27.34 1.28 -7.89
C MET A 24 27.38 1.26 -6.36
N ALA A 25 26.62 0.34 -5.78
CA ALA A 25 26.68 0.08 -4.35
C ALA A 25 27.78 -0.93 -4.02
N ALA A 26 28.62 -0.58 -3.06
CA ALA A 26 29.57 -1.52 -2.46
C ALA A 26 28.84 -2.58 -1.60
N PRO A 27 29.48 -3.73 -1.26
CA PRO A 27 28.86 -4.78 -0.44
C PRO A 27 28.38 -4.29 0.94
N ASN A 28 29.03 -3.27 1.49
CA ASN A 28 28.67 -2.65 2.77
C ASN A 28 27.47 -1.67 2.69
N GLY A 29 26.86 -1.51 1.52
CA GLY A 29 25.73 -0.60 1.29
C GLY A 29 26.13 0.85 0.98
N ARG A 30 27.41 1.21 1.04
CA ARG A 30 27.87 2.56 0.63
C ARG A 30 27.85 2.69 -0.88
N ILE A 31 27.54 3.88 -1.37
CA ILE A 31 27.62 4.20 -2.79
C ILE A 31 29.08 4.49 -3.12
N MET A 32 29.58 3.92 -4.21
CA MET A 32 30.92 4.18 -4.71
C MET A 32 30.94 5.54 -5.41
N GLU A 33 31.97 6.34 -5.14
CA GLU A 33 32.07 7.71 -5.66
C GLU A 33 32.33 7.75 -7.17
N LEU A 34 32.95 6.71 -7.73
CA LEU A 34 33.24 6.60 -9.16
C LEU A 34 32.04 5.99 -9.89
N PRO A 35 31.35 6.76 -10.75
CA PRO A 35 30.26 6.25 -11.57
C PRO A 35 30.79 5.43 -12.74
N ILE A 36 30.01 4.43 -13.17
CA ILE A 36 30.24 3.73 -14.43
C ILE A 36 29.57 4.53 -15.55
N LEU A 37 30.40 5.11 -16.43
CA LEU A 37 29.92 5.94 -17.53
C LEU A 37 29.52 5.11 -18.75
N SER A 38 30.11 3.94 -18.91
CA SER A 38 29.82 3.02 -20.02
C SER A 38 28.47 2.31 -19.83
N ASN A 39 27.91 1.85 -20.94
CA ASN A 39 26.72 1.01 -20.99
C ASN A 39 27.07 -0.42 -21.41
N PHE A 40 26.11 -1.32 -21.31
CA PHE A 40 26.32 -2.72 -21.70
C PHE A 40 26.50 -2.93 -23.20
N ARG A 41 25.99 -2.02 -24.06
CA ARG A 41 26.14 -2.11 -25.51
C ARG A 41 27.59 -1.81 -25.94
N GLU A 42 28.21 -0.84 -25.34
CA GLU A 42 29.61 -0.43 -25.60
C GLU A 42 30.60 -1.37 -24.93
N GLY A 43 30.19 -1.96 -23.83
CA GLY A 43 31.05 -2.75 -22.96
C GLY A 43 31.69 -1.94 -21.85
N LEU A 44 32.05 -2.61 -20.78
CA LEU A 44 32.67 -2.01 -19.60
C LEU A 44 34.20 -2.14 -19.65
N SER A 45 34.92 -1.14 -19.16
CA SER A 45 36.34 -1.26 -18.89
C SER A 45 36.60 -2.28 -17.77
N VAL A 46 37.82 -2.78 -17.65
CA VAL A 46 38.20 -3.78 -16.63
C VAL A 46 37.88 -3.29 -15.21
N LEU A 47 38.15 -2.02 -14.94
CA LEU A 47 37.87 -1.41 -13.64
C LEU A 47 36.36 -1.29 -13.37
N GLU A 48 35.61 -0.82 -14.35
CA GLU A 48 34.14 -0.71 -14.26
C GLU A 48 33.49 -2.08 -14.10
N MET A 49 33.99 -3.08 -14.80
CA MET A 49 33.52 -4.48 -14.63
C MET A 49 33.79 -4.98 -13.22
N PHE A 50 34.95 -4.70 -12.65
CA PHE A 50 35.28 -5.08 -11.28
C PHE A 50 34.32 -4.45 -10.28
N PHE A 51 34.04 -3.15 -10.37
CA PHE A 51 33.05 -2.48 -9.51
C PHE A 51 31.63 -3.05 -9.69
N SER A 52 31.28 -3.35 -10.91
CA SER A 52 29.99 -3.94 -11.26
C SER A 52 29.78 -5.32 -10.60
N THR A 53 30.84 -6.14 -10.46
CA THR A 53 30.72 -7.48 -9.86
C THR A 53 30.36 -7.47 -8.38
N HIS A 54 30.70 -6.42 -7.63
CA HIS A 54 30.31 -6.27 -6.22
C HIS A 54 28.78 -6.23 -6.08
N GLY A 55 28.12 -5.39 -6.88
CA GLY A 55 26.66 -5.31 -6.89
C GLY A 55 25.97 -6.60 -7.37
N ALA A 56 26.52 -7.23 -8.40
CA ALA A 56 25.99 -8.49 -8.93
C ALA A 56 26.08 -9.61 -7.89
N ARG A 57 27.22 -9.76 -7.21
CA ARG A 57 27.39 -10.77 -6.16
C ARG A 57 26.46 -10.54 -4.98
N LYS A 58 26.34 -9.27 -4.52
CA LYS A 58 25.39 -8.92 -3.45
C LYS A 58 23.97 -9.23 -3.86
N GLY A 59 23.55 -8.88 -5.08
CA GLY A 59 22.20 -9.14 -5.57
C GLY A 59 21.88 -10.63 -5.62
N MET A 60 22.82 -11.48 -6.06
CA MET A 60 22.63 -12.94 -6.05
C MET A 60 22.49 -13.50 -4.63
N THR A 61 23.34 -13.06 -3.70
CA THR A 61 23.27 -13.49 -2.30
C THR A 61 21.98 -13.02 -1.63
N ASP A 62 21.60 -11.75 -1.80
CA ASP A 62 20.37 -11.19 -1.24
C ASP A 62 19.13 -11.92 -1.78
N THR A 63 19.10 -12.24 -3.06
CA THR A 63 17.99 -13.00 -3.66
C THR A 63 17.86 -14.38 -3.04
N ALA A 64 18.97 -15.10 -2.87
CA ALA A 64 18.98 -16.44 -2.28
C ALA A 64 18.48 -16.42 -0.82
N LEU A 65 18.92 -15.44 -0.01
CA LEU A 65 18.51 -15.31 1.39
C LEU A 65 17.05 -14.85 1.52
N LYS A 66 16.66 -13.80 0.80
CA LYS A 66 15.31 -13.23 0.87
C LYS A 66 14.22 -14.20 0.39
N THR A 67 14.54 -15.13 -0.47
CA THR A 67 13.59 -16.17 -0.90
C THR A 67 13.12 -17.03 0.27
N ALA A 68 14.02 -17.41 1.16
CA ALA A 68 13.69 -18.19 2.35
C ALA A 68 12.81 -17.38 3.32
N ASP A 69 13.15 -16.11 3.57
CA ASP A 69 12.37 -15.22 4.45
C ASP A 69 10.97 -14.97 3.90
N SER A 70 10.86 -14.73 2.59
CA SER A 70 9.58 -14.55 1.90
C SER A 70 8.72 -15.81 1.99
N GLY A 71 9.32 -17.00 1.79
CA GLY A 71 8.61 -18.27 1.91
C GLY A 71 8.09 -18.52 3.32
N TYR A 72 8.88 -18.24 4.33
CA TYR A 72 8.48 -18.38 5.73
C TYR A 72 7.38 -17.36 6.11
N LEU A 73 7.49 -16.11 5.65
CA LEU A 73 6.45 -15.10 5.85
C LEU A 73 5.13 -15.53 5.19
N THR A 74 5.19 -15.97 3.93
CA THR A 74 4.02 -16.45 3.19
C THR A 74 3.33 -17.59 3.92
N ARG A 75 4.09 -18.59 4.39
CA ARG A 75 3.54 -19.71 5.15
C ARG A 75 2.79 -19.23 6.39
N ARG A 76 3.41 -18.35 7.19
CA ARG A 76 2.75 -17.82 8.41
C ARG A 76 1.47 -17.04 8.09
N LEU A 77 1.47 -16.26 7.00
CA LEU A 77 0.29 -15.52 6.57
C LEU A 77 -0.84 -16.47 6.13
N VAL A 78 -0.51 -17.53 5.39
CA VAL A 78 -1.49 -18.54 4.97
C VAL A 78 -2.04 -19.28 6.18
N ASP A 79 -1.18 -19.69 7.13
CA ASP A 79 -1.62 -20.41 8.34
C ASP A 79 -2.61 -19.58 9.17
N VAL A 80 -2.45 -18.26 9.24
CA VAL A 80 -3.38 -17.35 9.94
C VAL A 80 -4.62 -17.05 9.08
N ALA A 81 -4.44 -16.83 7.78
CA ALA A 81 -5.53 -16.41 6.91
C ALA A 81 -6.50 -17.55 6.54
N GLN A 82 -6.10 -18.81 6.62
CA GLN A 82 -6.96 -19.96 6.28
C GLN A 82 -8.21 -20.06 7.14
N ASP A 83 -8.17 -19.55 8.38
CA ASP A 83 -9.29 -19.57 9.29
C ASP A 83 -10.26 -18.38 9.10
N VAL A 84 -9.89 -17.42 8.24
CA VAL A 84 -10.70 -16.24 7.92
C VAL A 84 -11.75 -16.60 6.88
N ILE A 85 -12.85 -17.18 7.35
CA ILE A 85 -13.98 -17.63 6.51
C ILE A 85 -15.22 -16.83 6.90
N ILE A 86 -15.95 -16.30 5.90
CA ILE A 86 -17.22 -15.63 6.13
C ILE A 86 -18.29 -16.68 6.43
N ARG A 87 -18.91 -16.60 7.62
CA ARG A 87 -19.93 -17.52 8.08
C ARG A 87 -21.29 -16.90 8.37
N GLU A 88 -21.31 -15.60 8.58
CA GLU A 88 -22.49 -14.82 8.95
C GLU A 88 -22.55 -13.51 8.16
N ASP A 89 -23.73 -12.97 7.95
CA ASP A 89 -23.88 -11.67 7.30
C ASP A 89 -23.50 -10.53 8.25
N ASP A 90 -24.02 -10.55 9.49
CA ASP A 90 -23.74 -9.51 10.49
C ASP A 90 -23.58 -10.10 11.89
N CYS A 91 -22.47 -9.85 12.54
CA CYS A 91 -22.21 -10.28 13.91
C CYS A 91 -22.78 -9.35 15.00
N GLY A 92 -23.41 -8.24 14.61
CA GLY A 92 -24.01 -7.28 15.55
C GLY A 92 -23.02 -6.58 16.49
N THR A 93 -21.70 -6.55 16.18
CA THR A 93 -20.70 -5.96 17.06
C THR A 93 -20.95 -4.47 17.30
N ASP A 94 -20.75 -4.02 18.53
CA ASP A 94 -20.79 -2.59 18.91
C ASP A 94 -19.43 -1.91 18.79
N ARG A 95 -18.37 -2.69 18.61
CA ARG A 95 -17.01 -2.19 18.47
C ARG A 95 -16.73 -1.81 17.03
N GLY A 96 -15.94 -0.75 16.83
CA GLY A 96 -15.45 -0.33 15.53
C GLY A 96 -13.99 0.10 15.62
N LEU A 97 -13.31 0.17 14.49
CA LEU A 97 -11.96 0.65 14.36
C LEU A 97 -12.00 2.08 13.81
N VAL A 98 -11.33 3.00 14.50
CA VAL A 98 -11.16 4.37 14.01
C VAL A 98 -10.03 4.39 12.98
N ILE A 99 -10.35 4.83 11.79
CA ILE A 99 -9.40 4.95 10.68
C ILE A 99 -9.16 6.41 10.35
N ARG A 100 -7.88 6.73 10.10
CA ARG A 100 -7.38 8.02 9.64
C ARG A 100 -6.32 7.78 8.55
N ALA A 101 -6.00 8.81 7.77
CA ALA A 101 -4.89 8.75 6.82
C ALA A 101 -3.58 8.42 7.54
N ILE A 102 -2.70 7.64 6.91
CA ILE A 102 -1.37 7.33 7.44
C ILE A 102 -0.39 8.30 6.81
N THR A 103 0.27 9.10 7.65
CA THR A 103 1.30 10.04 7.25
C THR A 103 2.58 9.77 8.03
N ASP A 104 3.73 9.89 7.35
CA ASP A 104 5.05 9.89 7.99
C ASP A 104 5.67 11.28 7.81
N GLY A 105 5.59 12.08 8.89
CA GLY A 105 5.97 13.49 8.83
C GLY A 105 5.11 14.28 7.82
N LYS A 106 5.71 14.67 6.70
CA LYS A 106 5.04 15.41 5.61
C LYS A 106 4.56 14.53 4.45
N GLU A 107 5.01 13.30 4.38
CA GLU A 107 4.67 12.37 3.30
C GLU A 107 3.42 11.57 3.67
N MET A 108 2.47 11.52 2.75
CA MET A 108 1.26 10.72 2.87
C MET A 108 1.55 9.31 2.35
N ILE A 109 1.56 8.32 3.25
CA ILE A 109 1.81 6.91 2.90
C ILE A 109 0.55 6.30 2.33
N GLU A 110 -0.60 6.51 3.00
CA GLU A 110 -1.88 5.93 2.59
C GLU A 110 -3.01 6.92 2.84
N PRO A 111 -3.71 7.36 1.78
CA PRO A 111 -4.81 8.31 1.91
C PRO A 111 -6.02 7.68 2.59
N LEU A 112 -6.85 8.53 3.21
CA LEU A 112 -8.08 8.08 3.89
C LEU A 112 -9.06 7.38 2.93
N GLU A 113 -9.14 7.84 1.68
CA GLU A 113 -10.00 7.30 0.64
C GLU A 113 -9.77 5.81 0.40
N GLU A 114 -8.52 5.38 0.15
CA GLU A 114 -8.16 3.99 -0.09
C GLU A 114 -8.46 3.09 1.12
N ARG A 115 -8.30 3.64 2.33
CA ARG A 115 -8.58 2.91 3.57
C ARG A 115 -10.06 2.72 3.87
N LEU A 116 -10.91 3.59 3.35
CA LEU A 116 -12.37 3.55 3.54
C LEU A 116 -13.08 2.73 2.48
N THR A 117 -12.55 2.70 1.26
CA THR A 117 -13.18 2.01 0.13
C THR A 117 -13.46 0.55 0.44
N GLY A 118 -14.71 0.11 0.23
CA GLY A 118 -15.14 -1.25 0.43
C GLY A 118 -15.33 -1.69 1.89
N ARG A 119 -15.31 -0.75 2.85
CA ARG A 119 -15.56 -1.03 4.26
C ARG A 119 -16.97 -0.62 4.67
N TYR A 120 -17.49 -1.25 5.70
CA TYR A 120 -18.77 -0.87 6.31
C TYR A 120 -18.55 0.13 7.44
N THR A 121 -19.36 1.17 7.47
CA THR A 121 -19.36 2.14 8.58
C THR A 121 -19.89 1.50 9.85
N LYS A 122 -19.36 1.90 11.01
CA LYS A 122 -19.99 1.58 12.30
C LYS A 122 -20.95 2.69 12.74
N LYS A 123 -20.57 3.94 12.52
CA LYS A 123 -21.37 5.12 12.84
C LYS A 123 -21.69 5.88 11.55
N SER A 124 -22.83 6.54 11.50
CA SER A 124 -23.18 7.40 10.37
C SER A 124 -22.14 8.52 10.23
N VAL A 125 -21.67 8.72 9.00
CA VAL A 125 -20.77 9.83 8.63
C VAL A 125 -21.65 10.98 8.12
N LYS A 126 -21.54 12.13 8.79
CA LYS A 126 -22.33 13.33 8.48
C LYS A 126 -21.43 14.43 7.96
N HIS A 127 -21.96 15.23 7.04
CA HIS A 127 -21.31 16.45 6.59
C HIS A 127 -21.25 17.46 7.75
N PRO A 128 -20.08 18.00 8.08
CA PRO A 128 -19.91 18.84 9.27
C PRO A 128 -20.71 20.15 9.23
N GLU A 129 -20.90 20.75 8.06
CA GLU A 129 -21.63 22.02 7.92
C GLU A 129 -23.14 21.83 7.72
N THR A 130 -23.53 20.91 6.85
CA THR A 130 -24.94 20.71 6.48
C THR A 130 -25.69 19.73 7.37
N GLY A 131 -24.95 18.90 8.14
CA GLY A 131 -25.52 17.81 8.92
C GLY A 131 -26.11 16.66 8.09
N ALA A 132 -26.04 16.74 6.77
CA ALA A 132 -26.51 15.70 5.88
C ALA A 132 -25.73 14.40 6.08
N VAL A 133 -26.42 13.26 6.05
CA VAL A 133 -25.80 11.94 6.17
C VAL A 133 -25.21 11.55 4.81
N ILE A 134 -23.89 11.42 4.73
CA ILE A 134 -23.16 10.97 3.53
C ILE A 134 -23.23 9.45 3.45
N VAL A 135 -22.94 8.77 4.57
CA VAL A 135 -23.02 7.32 4.70
C VAL A 135 -23.75 6.98 5.98
N GLY A 136 -24.76 6.12 5.91
CA GLY A 136 -25.52 5.64 7.06
C GLY A 136 -24.68 4.75 7.97
N ALA A 137 -25.21 4.41 9.13
CA ALA A 137 -24.59 3.42 10.00
C ALA A 137 -24.78 2.02 9.39
N ASN A 138 -23.74 1.19 9.45
CA ASN A 138 -23.73 -0.18 8.91
C ASN A 138 -23.97 -0.23 7.39
N GLU A 139 -23.54 0.80 6.67
CA GLU A 139 -23.63 0.94 5.23
C GLU A 139 -22.25 0.78 4.58
N LEU A 140 -22.21 0.21 3.37
CA LEU A 140 -21.00 0.04 2.58
C LEU A 140 -20.51 1.39 2.04
N ILE A 141 -19.23 1.67 2.22
CA ILE A 141 -18.58 2.84 1.63
C ILE A 141 -18.11 2.45 0.23
N THR A 142 -18.79 2.99 -0.78
CA THR A 142 -18.35 2.87 -2.18
C THR A 142 -17.20 3.82 -2.47
N GLU A 143 -16.51 3.61 -3.59
CA GLU A 143 -15.40 4.46 -4.03
C GLU A 143 -15.81 5.94 -4.13
N ASP A 144 -16.98 6.23 -4.73
CA ASP A 144 -17.50 7.59 -4.86
C ASP A 144 -17.72 8.27 -3.49
N LYS A 145 -18.31 7.53 -2.53
CA LYS A 145 -18.54 8.04 -1.16
C LYS A 145 -17.24 8.22 -0.39
N ALA A 146 -16.25 7.32 -0.60
CA ALA A 146 -14.94 7.45 0.01
C ALA A 146 -14.21 8.70 -0.50
N ALA A 147 -14.26 8.95 -1.80
CA ALA A 147 -13.70 10.15 -2.42
C ALA A 147 -14.43 11.43 -1.92
N GLU A 148 -15.75 11.40 -1.78
CA GLU A 148 -16.52 12.51 -1.20
C GLU A 148 -16.07 12.81 0.22
N ILE A 149 -15.94 11.80 1.09
CA ILE A 149 -15.50 11.96 2.48
C ILE A 149 -14.07 12.52 2.56
N ALA A 150 -13.15 12.01 1.73
CA ALA A 150 -11.74 12.40 1.76
C ALA A 150 -11.52 13.82 1.23
N ASN A 151 -12.33 14.26 0.25
CA ASN A 151 -12.19 15.56 -0.42
C ASN A 151 -13.01 16.69 0.25
N LEU A 152 -13.81 16.39 1.29
CA LEU A 152 -14.52 17.40 2.05
C LEU A 152 -13.53 18.31 2.78
N LYS A 153 -13.50 19.58 2.36
CA LYS A 153 -12.65 20.61 2.96
C LYS A 153 -13.51 21.67 3.62
N ILE A 154 -13.15 22.04 4.82
CA ILE A 154 -13.73 23.19 5.55
C ILE A 154 -12.64 24.23 5.77
N LYS A 155 -13.05 25.49 5.88
CA LYS A 155 -12.17 26.60 6.26
C LYS A 155 -12.05 26.62 7.77
N ASN A 156 -10.81 26.53 8.27
CA ASN A 156 -10.53 26.79 9.68
C ASN A 156 -10.65 28.29 10.01
N GLU A 157 -10.59 28.62 11.27
CA GLU A 157 -10.58 30.02 11.76
C GLU A 157 -9.46 30.86 11.14
N ASP A 158 -8.35 30.23 10.75
CA ASP A 158 -7.21 30.85 10.06
C ASP A 158 -7.41 30.98 8.53
N GLY A 159 -8.55 30.56 7.99
CA GLY A 159 -8.87 30.61 6.54
C GLY A 159 -8.22 29.52 5.69
N GLU A 160 -7.51 28.57 6.27
CA GLU A 160 -6.93 27.44 5.56
C GLU A 160 -7.94 26.33 5.30
N LEU A 161 -7.85 25.72 4.11
CA LEU A 161 -8.68 24.56 3.73
C LEU A 161 -8.10 23.30 4.37
N VAL A 162 -8.78 22.75 5.36
CA VAL A 162 -8.43 21.52 6.05
C VAL A 162 -9.49 20.45 5.79
N ASN A 163 -9.06 19.20 5.70
CA ASN A 163 -9.99 18.07 5.57
C ASN A 163 -10.97 18.07 6.75
N ALA A 164 -12.26 18.14 6.42
CA ALA A 164 -13.36 18.22 7.39
C ALA A 164 -13.47 16.96 8.25
N ILE A 165 -13.24 15.79 7.64
CA ILE A 165 -13.36 14.49 8.26
C ILE A 165 -11.95 13.87 8.29
N LYS A 166 -11.34 13.81 9.48
CA LYS A 166 -10.01 13.24 9.68
C LYS A 166 -10.07 11.78 10.10
N GLU A 167 -11.17 11.38 10.71
CA GLU A 167 -11.34 10.04 11.30
C GLU A 167 -12.74 9.50 11.00
N VAL A 168 -12.81 8.24 10.64
CA VAL A 168 -14.06 7.51 10.42
C VAL A 168 -14.02 6.21 11.20
N THR A 169 -15.11 5.86 11.88
CA THR A 169 -15.24 4.58 12.59
C THR A 169 -15.86 3.57 11.64
N ILE A 170 -15.09 2.56 11.27
CA ILE A 170 -15.51 1.47 10.39
C ILE A 170 -15.59 0.14 11.15
N ARG A 171 -16.25 -0.82 10.53
CA ARG A 171 -16.22 -2.23 10.95
C ARG A 171 -14.94 -2.88 10.44
N SER A 172 -14.38 -3.79 11.23
CA SER A 172 -13.13 -4.47 10.91
C SER A 172 -13.18 -5.92 11.37
N VAL A 173 -12.40 -6.75 10.72
CA VAL A 173 -12.18 -8.15 11.12
C VAL A 173 -11.64 -8.27 12.56
N PHE A 174 -10.85 -7.28 13.00
CA PHE A 174 -10.30 -7.23 14.36
C PHE A 174 -11.33 -6.94 15.46
N THR A 175 -12.48 -6.41 15.08
CA THR A 175 -13.57 -6.08 16.01
C THR A 175 -14.79 -6.98 15.80
N CYS A 176 -14.67 -8.00 14.96
CA CYS A 176 -15.73 -8.95 14.70
C CYS A 176 -16.05 -9.78 15.95
N ASN A 177 -17.34 -10.04 16.16
CA ASN A 177 -17.82 -10.78 17.33
C ASN A 177 -18.28 -12.21 16.96
N THR A 178 -18.07 -12.64 15.71
CA THR A 178 -18.36 -13.99 15.24
C THR A 178 -17.48 -15.01 15.97
N HIS A 179 -18.05 -16.10 16.44
CA HIS A 179 -17.36 -17.08 17.29
C HIS A 179 -16.28 -17.87 16.52
N HIS A 180 -16.55 -18.21 15.25
CA HIS A 180 -15.61 -18.87 14.34
C HIS A 180 -15.68 -18.20 12.97
N GLY A 181 -14.54 -17.77 12.45
CA GLY A 181 -14.47 -17.01 11.20
C GLY A 181 -14.83 -15.55 11.40
N ILE A 182 -15.42 -14.94 10.40
CA ILE A 182 -15.81 -13.53 10.37
C ILE A 182 -17.18 -13.33 9.74
N CYS A 183 -17.81 -12.20 9.97
CA CYS A 183 -19.03 -11.81 9.28
C CYS A 183 -18.74 -10.97 8.04
N ARG A 184 -19.68 -10.94 7.08
CA ARG A 184 -19.60 -10.21 5.83
C ARG A 184 -19.38 -8.71 6.05
N HIS A 185 -20.12 -8.09 6.96
CA HIS A 185 -20.01 -6.66 7.22
C HIS A 185 -18.67 -6.25 7.85
N CYS A 186 -18.04 -7.11 8.66
CA CYS A 186 -16.73 -6.84 9.22
C CYS A 186 -15.60 -7.08 8.20
N TYR A 187 -15.80 -7.97 7.24
CA TYR A 187 -14.86 -8.22 6.15
C TYR A 187 -14.90 -7.06 5.13
N GLY A 188 -16.09 -6.65 4.75
CA GLY A 188 -16.31 -5.68 3.69
C GLY A 188 -16.32 -6.33 2.30
N ILE A 189 -15.93 -5.57 1.30
CA ILE A 189 -15.83 -6.03 -0.09
C ILE A 189 -14.47 -6.68 -0.34
N ASN A 190 -14.44 -7.66 -1.22
CA ASN A 190 -13.19 -8.18 -1.76
C ASN A 190 -12.64 -7.23 -2.82
N LEU A 191 -11.60 -6.45 -2.47
CA LEU A 191 -11.03 -5.43 -3.35
C LEU A 191 -10.44 -5.99 -4.65
N ALA A 192 -10.11 -7.28 -4.70
CA ALA A 192 -9.58 -7.89 -5.91
C ALA A 192 -10.67 -8.21 -6.95
N THR A 193 -11.89 -8.53 -6.51
CA THR A 193 -13.01 -8.92 -7.39
C THR A 193 -14.11 -7.88 -7.45
N GLY A 194 -14.13 -6.92 -6.53
CA GLY A 194 -15.18 -5.90 -6.44
C GLY A 194 -16.52 -6.39 -5.85
N ASN A 195 -16.55 -7.60 -5.28
CA ASN A 195 -17.78 -8.25 -4.75
C ASN A 195 -17.67 -8.48 -3.24
#